data_4aed92f5c5ea9ab9a6e9cf4b5469946f
#
_entry.id   4aed92f5c5ea9ab9a6e9cf4b5469946f
#
_cell.length_a   1.000
_cell.length_b   1.000
_cell.length_c   1.000
_cell.angle_alpha   90.00
_cell.angle_beta   90.00
_cell.angle_gamma   90.00
#
_symmetry.space_group_name_H-M   'P 1'
#
loop_
_entity.id
_entity.type
_entity.pdbx_description
1 polymer ?
#
loop_
_entity_poly.entity_id
_entity_poly.type
_entity_poly.pdbx_seq_one_letter_code
_entity_poly.pdbx_strand_id
1 'polypeptide(L)'
;MCLVPTITVAIYCGEIILATSLAIALLATSTSNSSIMVGLFCCGLVVFTLVEYIAHRFVLHAIAPAQHRIHHAHPREAIDKIFWQIWLGFGVFYLATGGAVLAGALVAYAWYLFVHYCAHHNPAILPASLLKHHLDHHRFANRNYGVTTKLWDRAFGTMLR
;
A
#
# COMPACT_ATOMS: atom_id res chain seq x y z
N MET A 1 -17.11 8.83 -20.53
CA MET A 1 -16.12 7.77 -20.16
C MET A 1 -14.75 8.44 -20.14
N CYS A 2 -14.28 8.92 -18.98
CA CYS A 2 -12.95 9.50 -18.86
C CYS A 2 -11.92 8.39 -19.05
N LEU A 3 -11.10 8.49 -20.08
CA LEU A 3 -9.97 7.59 -20.28
C LEU A 3 -9.00 7.84 -19.14
N VAL A 4 -8.79 6.85 -18.28
CA VAL A 4 -7.69 6.88 -17.31
C VAL A 4 -6.40 7.07 -18.13
N PRO A 5 -5.51 8.00 -17.76
CA PRO A 5 -4.28 8.17 -18.50
C PRO A 5 -3.55 6.82 -18.59
N THR A 6 -3.26 6.37 -19.80
CA THR A 6 -2.62 5.07 -20.07
C THR A 6 -1.31 4.91 -19.27
N ILE A 7 -0.62 6.01 -19.01
CA ILE A 7 0.59 6.09 -18.19
C ILE A 7 0.32 5.68 -16.74
N THR A 8 -0.78 6.14 -16.12
CA THR A 8 -1.11 5.79 -14.73
C THR A 8 -1.33 4.29 -14.58
N VAL A 9 -2.10 3.69 -15.49
CA VAL A 9 -2.33 2.23 -15.50
C VAL A 9 -1.01 1.47 -15.64
N ALA A 10 -0.18 1.87 -16.60
CA ALA A 10 1.10 1.21 -16.86
C ALA A 10 2.04 1.26 -15.64
N ILE A 11 2.08 2.39 -14.93
CA ILE A 11 2.90 2.54 -13.71
C ILE A 11 2.38 1.61 -12.61
N TYR A 12 1.09 1.62 -12.30
CA TYR A 12 0.54 0.74 -11.26
C TYR A 12 0.75 -0.75 -11.59
N CYS A 13 0.50 -1.15 -12.84
CA CYS A 13 0.76 -2.53 -13.29
C CYS A 13 2.25 -2.89 -13.19
N GLY A 14 3.15 -2.01 -13.61
CA GLY A 14 4.59 -2.22 -13.53
C GLY A 14 5.07 -2.40 -12.10
N GLU A 15 4.62 -1.57 -11.17
CA GLU A 15 4.95 -1.65 -9.75
C GLU A 15 4.42 -2.95 -9.11
N ILE A 16 3.18 -3.36 -9.43
CA ILE A 16 2.60 -4.62 -8.94
C ILE A 16 3.39 -5.81 -9.46
N ILE A 17 3.72 -5.82 -10.76
CA ILE A 17 4.51 -6.90 -11.38
C ILE A 17 5.90 -6.96 -10.74
N LEU A 18 6.57 -5.83 -10.58
CA LEU A 18 7.90 -5.77 -9.98
C LEU A 18 7.89 -6.28 -8.54
N ALA A 19 6.97 -5.80 -7.71
CA ALA A 19 6.86 -6.20 -6.32
C ALA A 19 6.55 -7.70 -6.17
N THR A 20 5.60 -8.22 -6.94
CA THR A 20 5.24 -9.66 -6.88
C THR A 20 6.36 -10.55 -7.42
N SER A 21 7.04 -10.16 -8.50
CA SER A 21 8.17 -10.92 -9.05
C SER A 21 9.34 -10.98 -8.06
N LEU A 22 9.66 -9.87 -7.41
CA LEU A 22 10.71 -9.84 -6.39
C LEU A 22 10.32 -10.68 -5.16
N ALA A 23 9.06 -10.63 -4.71
CA ALA A 23 8.58 -11.47 -3.62
C ALA A 23 8.75 -12.97 -3.94
N ILE A 24 8.37 -13.38 -5.14
CA ILE A 24 8.55 -14.77 -5.61
C ILE A 24 10.04 -15.15 -5.61
N ALA A 25 10.91 -14.30 -6.14
CA ALA A 25 12.35 -14.55 -6.18
C ALA A 25 12.94 -14.71 -4.77
N LEU A 26 12.57 -13.85 -3.83
CA LEU A 26 13.03 -13.92 -2.44
C LEU A 26 12.59 -15.20 -1.73
N LEU A 27 11.37 -15.66 -1.98
CA LEU A 27 10.88 -16.93 -1.42
C LEU A 27 11.56 -18.13 -2.08
N ALA A 28 11.75 -18.12 -3.40
CA ALA A 28 12.40 -19.19 -4.14
C ALA A 28 13.88 -19.38 -3.77
N THR A 29 14.56 -18.31 -3.37
CA THR A 29 15.97 -18.32 -2.94
C THR A 29 16.15 -18.47 -1.43
N SER A 30 15.06 -18.55 -0.66
CA SER A 30 15.12 -18.70 0.79
C SER A 30 15.64 -20.09 1.17
N THR A 31 16.62 -20.11 2.06
CA THR A 31 17.17 -21.34 2.66
C THR A 31 16.52 -21.71 4.00
N SER A 32 15.54 -20.93 4.45
CA SER A 32 14.83 -21.12 5.71
C SER A 32 13.92 -22.35 5.65
N ASN A 33 13.71 -22.99 6.81
CA ASN A 33 12.68 -24.01 6.96
C ASN A 33 11.31 -23.46 6.55
N SER A 34 10.49 -24.25 5.83
CA SER A 34 9.21 -23.83 5.27
C SER A 34 8.24 -23.23 6.29
N SER A 35 8.17 -23.78 7.50
CA SER A 35 7.28 -23.25 8.55
C SER A 35 7.75 -21.87 9.05
N ILE A 36 9.05 -21.70 9.22
CA ILE A 36 9.64 -20.41 9.61
C ILE A 36 9.43 -19.40 8.49
N MET A 37 9.68 -19.77 7.25
CA MET A 37 9.49 -18.91 6.08
C MET A 37 8.03 -18.41 5.98
N VAL A 38 7.03 -19.30 6.17
CA VAL A 38 5.62 -18.91 6.18
C VAL A 38 5.32 -17.94 7.32
N GLY A 39 5.82 -18.19 8.52
CA GLY A 39 5.65 -17.30 9.66
C GLY A 39 6.23 -15.89 9.41
N LEU A 40 7.46 -15.82 8.87
CA LEU A 40 8.13 -14.58 8.51
C LEU A 40 7.39 -13.83 7.37
N PHE A 41 6.92 -14.55 6.37
CA PHE A 41 6.11 -13.98 5.30
C PHE A 41 4.81 -13.37 5.83
N CYS A 42 4.07 -14.10 6.68
CA CYS A 42 2.85 -13.58 7.32
C CYS A 42 3.15 -12.36 8.20
N CYS A 43 4.27 -12.37 8.93
CA CYS A 43 4.72 -11.20 9.67
C CYS A 43 4.92 -10.00 8.74
N GLY A 44 5.57 -10.18 7.59
CA GLY A 44 5.77 -9.14 6.59
C GLY A 44 4.46 -8.55 6.05
N LEU A 45 3.46 -9.39 5.79
CA LEU A 45 2.12 -8.93 5.40
C LEU A 45 1.52 -7.98 6.45
N VAL A 46 1.55 -8.38 7.72
CA VAL A 46 0.96 -7.59 8.81
C VAL A 46 1.74 -6.30 9.06
N VAL A 47 3.09 -6.39 9.12
CA VAL A 47 3.96 -5.24 9.36
C VAL A 47 3.78 -4.19 8.26
N PHE A 48 3.66 -4.61 6.99
CA PHE A 48 3.42 -3.64 5.91
C PHE A 48 2.12 -2.86 6.11
N THR A 49 1.03 -3.47 6.57
CA THR A 49 -0.23 -2.74 6.80
C THR A 49 -0.10 -1.67 7.88
N LEU A 50 0.76 -1.90 8.89
CA LEU A 50 1.10 -0.87 9.88
C LEU A 50 1.97 0.23 9.27
N VAL A 51 2.98 -0.14 8.47
CA VAL A 51 3.83 0.82 7.76
C VAL A 51 3.00 1.67 6.80
N GLU A 52 2.07 1.08 6.05
CA GLU A 52 1.10 1.78 5.20
C GLU A 52 0.35 2.86 6.00
N TYR A 53 -0.25 2.47 7.14
CA TYR A 53 -0.98 3.39 8.01
C TYR A 53 -0.10 4.53 8.54
N ILE A 54 1.12 4.20 9.03
CA ILE A 54 2.06 5.19 9.57
C ILE A 54 2.53 6.14 8.46
N ALA A 55 2.92 5.59 7.32
CA ALA A 55 3.37 6.39 6.18
C ALA A 55 2.25 7.30 5.68
N HIS A 56 1.03 6.78 5.52
CA HIS A 56 -0.11 7.57 5.10
C HIS A 56 -0.40 8.72 6.08
N ARG A 57 -0.50 8.41 7.37
CA ARG A 57 -0.85 9.41 8.41
C ARG A 57 0.24 10.46 8.60
N PHE A 58 1.49 10.05 8.73
CA PHE A 58 2.56 10.95 9.18
C PHE A 58 3.47 11.42 8.05
N VAL A 59 3.71 10.60 7.02
CA VAL A 59 4.56 11.03 5.91
C VAL A 59 3.72 11.78 4.88
N LEU A 60 2.67 11.16 4.36
CA LEU A 60 1.91 11.73 3.25
C LEU A 60 1.04 12.93 3.67
N HIS A 61 0.47 12.91 4.88
CA HIS A 61 -0.38 14.02 5.35
C HIS A 61 0.37 15.10 6.13
N ALA A 62 1.51 14.80 6.78
CA ALA A 62 2.19 15.77 7.65
C ALA A 62 3.56 16.22 7.12
N ILE A 63 4.46 15.27 6.77
CA ILE A 63 5.85 15.60 6.43
C ILE A 63 5.98 16.04 4.97
N ALA A 64 5.37 15.29 4.04
CA ALA A 64 5.46 15.54 2.59
C ALA A 64 4.06 15.60 1.93
N PRO A 65 3.20 16.55 2.33
CA PRO A 65 1.80 16.50 1.93
C PRO A 65 1.51 17.00 0.50
N ALA A 66 2.47 17.62 -0.20
CA ALA A 66 2.19 18.32 -1.46
C ALA A 66 1.61 17.38 -2.53
N GLN A 67 2.30 16.26 -2.81
CA GLN A 67 1.86 15.28 -3.81
C GLN A 67 0.53 14.63 -3.41
N HIS A 68 0.41 14.26 -2.15
CA HIS A 68 -0.79 13.60 -1.63
C HIS A 68 -2.02 14.51 -1.61
N ARG A 69 -1.84 15.82 -1.36
CA ARG A 69 -2.93 16.81 -1.51
C ARG A 69 -3.43 16.91 -2.95
N ILE A 70 -2.52 16.83 -3.94
CA ILE A 70 -2.91 16.81 -5.35
C ILE A 70 -3.73 15.56 -5.64
N HIS A 71 -3.32 14.40 -5.10
CA HIS A 71 -4.08 13.16 -5.22
C HIS A 71 -5.48 13.29 -4.58
N HIS A 72 -5.61 13.88 -3.39
CA HIS A 72 -6.92 14.12 -2.77
C HIS A 72 -7.83 15.03 -3.62
N ALA A 73 -7.26 16.02 -4.30
CA ALA A 73 -8.02 16.91 -5.18
C ALA A 73 -8.38 16.26 -6.53
N HIS A 74 -7.49 15.41 -7.07
CA HIS A 74 -7.59 14.79 -8.39
C HIS A 74 -7.25 13.28 -8.34
N PRO A 75 -8.03 12.46 -7.61
CA PRO A 75 -7.64 11.09 -7.27
C PRO A 75 -7.56 10.13 -8.48
N ARG A 76 -8.15 10.50 -9.61
CA ARG A 76 -8.08 9.72 -10.86
C ARG A 76 -6.94 10.12 -11.77
N GLU A 77 -6.33 11.27 -11.55
CA GLU A 77 -5.35 11.88 -12.45
C GLU A 77 -3.96 11.89 -11.84
N ALA A 78 -3.87 12.03 -10.51
CA ALA A 78 -2.62 12.18 -9.81
C ALA A 78 -2.13 10.88 -9.16
N ILE A 79 -0.85 10.58 -9.37
CA ILE A 79 -0.13 9.54 -8.63
C ILE A 79 0.34 10.17 -7.31
N ASP A 80 -0.02 9.55 -6.19
CA ASP A 80 0.23 10.09 -4.84
C ASP A 80 1.62 9.77 -4.28
N LYS A 81 2.48 9.07 -5.04
CA LYS A 81 3.73 8.51 -4.54
C LYS A 81 4.95 8.84 -5.39
N ILE A 82 6.08 8.90 -4.72
CA ILE A 82 7.41 8.91 -5.36
C ILE A 82 7.99 7.51 -5.18
N PHE A 83 7.87 6.67 -6.20
CA PHE A 83 8.19 5.24 -6.14
C PHE A 83 9.64 4.94 -5.71
N TRP A 84 10.63 5.73 -6.13
CA TRP A 84 12.01 5.47 -5.74
C TRP A 84 12.23 5.56 -4.20
N GLN A 85 11.48 6.40 -3.50
CA GLN A 85 11.55 6.49 -2.03
C GLN A 85 10.98 5.23 -1.38
N ILE A 86 9.92 4.65 -1.95
CA ILE A 86 9.33 3.40 -1.50
C ILE A 86 10.33 2.26 -1.68
N TRP A 87 10.98 2.18 -2.84
CA TRP A 87 11.98 1.15 -3.11
C TRP A 87 13.23 1.29 -2.23
N LEU A 88 13.67 2.51 -1.94
CA LEU A 88 14.72 2.76 -0.94
C LEU A 88 14.29 2.25 0.45
N GLY A 89 13.04 2.54 0.85
CA GLY A 89 12.46 2.02 2.09
C GLY A 89 12.45 0.49 2.15
N PHE A 90 12.08 -0.18 1.06
CA PHE A 90 12.15 -1.65 0.97
C PHE A 90 13.59 -2.17 1.05
N GLY A 91 14.57 -1.46 0.49
CA GLY A 91 15.99 -1.81 0.63
C GLY A 91 16.44 -1.78 2.10
N VAL A 92 16.12 -0.71 2.82
CA VAL A 92 16.40 -0.60 4.26
C VAL A 92 15.66 -1.67 5.06
N PHE A 93 14.39 -1.92 4.72
CA PHE A 93 13.57 -2.94 5.37
C PHE A 93 14.15 -4.35 5.17
N TYR A 94 14.66 -4.66 3.98
CA TYR A 94 15.35 -5.92 3.69
C TYR A 94 16.59 -6.13 4.58
N LEU A 95 17.41 -5.10 4.72
CA LEU A 95 18.62 -5.16 5.57
C LEU A 95 18.27 -5.41 7.03
N ALA A 96 17.13 -4.92 7.49
CA ALA A 96 16.68 -5.06 8.87
C ALA A 96 15.98 -6.40 9.15
N THR A 97 15.27 -6.99 8.17
CA THR A 97 14.31 -8.09 8.42
C THR A 97 14.58 -9.36 7.61
N GLY A 98 15.33 -9.25 6.50
CA GLY A 98 15.61 -10.36 5.59
C GLY A 98 14.52 -10.63 4.56
N GLY A 99 14.78 -11.60 3.67
CA GLY A 99 14.04 -11.83 2.44
C GLY A 99 12.60 -12.30 2.62
N ALA A 100 12.33 -13.20 3.55
CA ALA A 100 10.98 -13.75 3.73
C ALA A 100 9.98 -12.71 4.29
N VAL A 101 10.42 -11.85 5.22
CA VAL A 101 9.60 -10.74 5.74
C VAL A 101 9.38 -9.71 4.64
N LEU A 102 10.43 -9.34 3.90
CA LEU A 102 10.30 -8.44 2.77
C LEU A 102 9.33 -8.99 1.71
N ALA A 103 9.39 -10.28 1.40
CA ALA A 103 8.47 -10.89 0.43
C ALA A 103 7.00 -10.71 0.83
N GLY A 104 6.68 -10.91 2.12
CA GLY A 104 5.34 -10.63 2.65
C GLY A 104 4.96 -9.14 2.51
N ALA A 105 5.88 -8.24 2.85
CA ALA A 105 5.67 -6.80 2.72
C ALA A 105 5.44 -6.37 1.26
N LEU A 106 6.17 -6.94 0.30
CA LEU A 106 6.00 -6.67 -1.13
C LEU A 106 4.66 -7.15 -1.68
N VAL A 107 4.17 -8.31 -1.23
CA VAL A 107 2.83 -8.80 -1.59
C VAL A 107 1.75 -7.88 -1.02
N ALA A 108 1.89 -7.44 0.23
CA ALA A 108 0.96 -6.49 0.83
C ALA A 108 1.01 -5.12 0.15
N TYR A 109 2.19 -4.67 -0.31
CA TYR A 109 2.34 -3.45 -1.12
C TYR A 109 1.65 -3.57 -2.48
N ALA A 110 1.82 -4.69 -3.19
CA ALA A 110 1.12 -4.94 -4.44
C ALA A 110 -0.41 -4.93 -4.25
N TRP A 111 -0.89 -5.53 -3.15
CA TRP A 111 -2.29 -5.48 -2.75
C TRP A 111 -2.77 -4.05 -2.45
N TYR A 112 -1.97 -3.26 -1.72
CA TYR A 112 -2.25 -1.85 -1.47
C TYR A 112 -2.40 -1.06 -2.77
N LEU A 113 -1.48 -1.22 -3.72
CA LEU A 113 -1.56 -0.55 -5.03
C LEU A 113 -2.83 -0.94 -5.78
N PHE A 114 -3.17 -2.23 -5.78
CA PHE A 114 -4.40 -2.73 -6.41
C PHE A 114 -5.66 -2.13 -5.78
N VAL A 115 -5.78 -2.19 -4.45
CA VAL A 115 -6.93 -1.64 -3.72
C VAL A 115 -7.09 -0.15 -3.95
N HIS A 116 -5.99 0.60 -3.82
CA HIS A 116 -5.99 2.05 -4.01
C HIS A 116 -6.37 2.45 -5.43
N TYR A 117 -5.78 1.78 -6.44
CA TYR A 117 -6.15 1.96 -7.83
C TYR A 117 -7.65 1.68 -8.06
N CYS A 118 -8.14 0.53 -7.58
CA CYS A 118 -9.54 0.15 -7.75
C CYS A 118 -10.50 1.12 -7.05
N ALA A 119 -10.15 1.66 -5.91
CA ALA A 119 -10.99 2.62 -5.19
C ALA A 119 -11.34 3.85 -6.05
N HIS A 120 -10.41 4.28 -6.91
CA HIS A 120 -10.60 5.45 -7.75
C HIS A 120 -11.04 5.14 -9.19
N HIS A 121 -10.65 3.98 -9.73
CA HIS A 121 -10.85 3.67 -11.15
C HIS A 121 -11.86 2.56 -11.42
N ASN A 122 -11.99 1.60 -10.50
CA ASN A 122 -12.93 0.48 -10.64
C ASN A 122 -13.54 0.07 -9.27
N PRO A 123 -14.31 0.97 -8.64
CA PRO A 123 -14.80 0.78 -7.28
C PRO A 123 -15.72 -0.44 -7.09
N ALA A 124 -16.35 -0.93 -8.17
CA ALA A 124 -17.26 -2.08 -8.11
C ALA A 124 -16.55 -3.40 -7.72
N ILE A 125 -15.23 -3.48 -7.86
CA ILE A 125 -14.45 -4.67 -7.50
C ILE A 125 -14.25 -4.78 -5.98
N LEU A 126 -14.26 -3.64 -5.26
CA LEU A 126 -13.93 -3.60 -3.85
C LEU A 126 -15.14 -3.88 -2.95
N PRO A 127 -14.92 -4.50 -1.77
CA PRO A 127 -15.96 -4.58 -0.75
C PRO A 127 -16.45 -3.18 -0.38
N ALA A 128 -17.76 -2.98 -0.37
CA ALA A 128 -18.39 -1.66 -0.14
C ALA A 128 -17.89 -0.99 1.16
N SER A 129 -17.61 -1.77 2.20
CA SER A 129 -17.13 -1.24 3.47
C SER A 129 -15.68 -0.72 3.43
N LEU A 130 -14.82 -1.30 2.58
CA LEU A 130 -13.44 -0.84 2.39
C LEU A 130 -13.43 0.38 1.48
N LEU A 131 -14.20 0.33 0.39
CA LEU A 131 -14.37 1.46 -0.52
C LEU A 131 -14.87 2.70 0.24
N LYS A 132 -15.95 2.54 1.02
CA LYS A 132 -16.49 3.65 1.83
C LYS A 132 -15.44 4.23 2.77
N HIS A 133 -14.64 3.38 3.44
CA HIS A 133 -13.60 3.81 4.36
C HIS A 133 -12.56 4.71 3.67
N HIS A 134 -12.11 4.32 2.48
CA HIS A 134 -11.16 5.11 1.69
C HIS A 134 -11.77 6.40 1.12
N LEU A 135 -13.01 6.36 0.60
CA LEU A 135 -13.69 7.56 0.12
C LEU A 135 -14.01 8.55 1.24
N ASP A 136 -14.35 8.05 2.45
CA ASP A 136 -14.51 8.89 3.63
C ASP A 136 -13.17 9.54 4.03
N HIS A 137 -12.02 8.87 3.83
CA HIS A 137 -10.70 9.46 4.01
C HIS A 137 -10.46 10.64 3.05
N HIS A 138 -10.79 10.50 1.78
CA HIS A 138 -10.70 11.60 0.81
C HIS A 138 -11.59 12.80 1.20
N ARG A 139 -12.72 12.55 1.83
CA ARG A 139 -13.62 13.59 2.34
C ARG A 139 -13.15 14.21 3.65
N PHE A 140 -12.56 13.40 4.54
CA PHE A 140 -12.12 13.76 5.88
C PHE A 140 -10.65 13.32 6.08
N ALA A 141 -9.74 14.11 5.51
CA ALA A 141 -8.31 13.77 5.39
C ALA A 141 -7.57 13.52 6.72
N ASN A 142 -8.19 13.79 7.87
CA ASN A 142 -7.66 13.50 9.21
C ASN A 142 -8.23 12.23 9.86
N ARG A 143 -8.89 11.37 9.09
CA ARG A 143 -9.51 10.10 9.52
C ARG A 143 -9.27 9.00 8.49
N ASN A 144 -9.45 7.74 8.90
CA ASN A 144 -9.49 6.57 8.02
C ASN A 144 -8.23 6.43 7.14
N TYR A 145 -7.04 6.48 7.73
CA TYR A 145 -5.77 6.42 6.98
C TYR A 145 -5.45 5.05 6.37
N GLY A 146 -6.01 3.95 6.91
CA GLY A 146 -5.78 2.62 6.35
C GLY A 146 -6.49 2.41 5.03
N VAL A 147 -5.76 2.06 3.98
CA VAL A 147 -6.31 1.77 2.64
C VAL A 147 -6.70 0.30 2.53
N THR A 148 -5.82 -0.60 2.98
CA THR A 148 -6.03 -2.05 2.86
C THR A 148 -6.78 -2.66 4.04
N THR A 149 -6.73 -2.02 5.21
CA THR A 149 -7.38 -2.49 6.43
C THR A 149 -7.82 -1.34 7.33
N LYS A 150 -8.90 -1.55 8.07
CA LYS A 150 -9.40 -0.62 9.09
C LYS A 150 -8.79 -0.88 10.47
N LEU A 151 -7.91 -1.88 10.60
CA LEU A 151 -7.39 -2.35 11.88
C LEU A 151 -6.71 -1.22 12.65
N TRP A 152 -5.79 -0.52 11.99
CA TRP A 152 -4.97 0.51 12.61
C TRP A 152 -5.77 1.78 12.94
N ASP A 153 -6.74 2.14 12.10
CA ASP A 153 -7.66 3.24 12.41
C ASP A 153 -8.49 2.97 13.67
N ARG A 154 -8.89 1.71 13.88
CA ARG A 154 -9.57 1.31 15.13
C ARG A 154 -8.61 1.35 16.32
N ALA A 155 -7.41 0.76 16.16
CA ALA A 155 -6.41 0.68 17.23
C ALA A 155 -5.92 2.06 17.69
N PHE A 156 -5.74 3.00 16.77
CA PHE A 156 -5.24 4.35 17.06
C PHE A 156 -6.34 5.43 17.13
N GLY A 157 -7.62 5.05 17.11
CA GLY A 157 -8.75 5.96 17.30
C GLY A 157 -8.95 6.97 16.16
N THR A 158 -8.46 6.68 14.96
CA THR A 158 -8.60 7.53 13.77
C THR A 158 -9.75 7.11 12.86
N MET A 159 -10.47 6.06 13.20
CA MET A 159 -11.63 5.61 12.45
C MET A 159 -12.76 6.64 12.53
N LEU A 160 -13.36 6.99 11.39
CA LEU A 160 -14.59 7.79 11.34
C LEU A 160 -15.75 6.93 11.88
N ARG A 161 -16.51 7.49 12.82
CA ARG A 161 -17.68 6.86 13.42
C ARG A 161 -18.94 7.16 12.62
#